data_552b18c92d938c2bc10e8a72b9e59445
#
_entry.id   552b18c92d938c2bc10e8a72b9e59445
#
_cell.length_a   1.000
_cell.length_b   1.000
_cell.length_c   1.000
_cell.angle_alpha   90.00
_cell.angle_beta   90.00
_cell.angle_gamma   90.00
#
_symmetry.space_group_name_H-M   'P 1'
#
loop_
_entity.id
_entity.type
_entity.pdbx_description
1 polymer ?
#
loop_
_entity_poly.entity_id
_entity_poly.type
_entity_poly.pdbx_seq_one_letter_code
_entity_poly.pdbx_strand_id
1 'polypeptide(L)'
;DIVVLEDNPYRELRFSGTATDSFGKELGEQCCMLGTFSKIVAPGMRIGWVCVRNKALREKLLSYKATADLHTNIFSQLVLAQYLADNDIDAHIEKTKVLYKHKAELMMDCMRKYLPEGVEFTPTEGGMFLWAKLPNGMSAVDLYRVALTKGVAICPGDPFYEKARNVSTFRINYSNSSDEVIEKGIRLLGEACEELLAK
;
A
#
# COMPACT_ATOMS: atom_id res chain seq x y z
N ASP A 1 -19.13 -10.28 21.78
CA ASP A 1 -18.42 -8.99 21.59
C ASP A 1 -17.40 -9.15 20.49
N ILE A 2 -17.43 -8.24 19.50
CA ILE A 2 -16.52 -8.23 18.34
C ILE A 2 -15.50 -7.13 18.58
N VAL A 3 -14.21 -7.44 18.37
CA VAL A 3 -13.15 -6.44 18.30
C VAL A 3 -12.83 -6.15 16.83
N VAL A 4 -12.85 -4.89 16.46
CA VAL A 4 -12.50 -4.42 15.12
C VAL A 4 -11.02 -4.05 15.10
N LEU A 5 -10.24 -4.66 14.20
CA LEU A 5 -8.87 -4.26 13.92
C LEU A 5 -8.86 -3.30 12.74
N GLU A 6 -8.51 -2.05 12.98
CA GLU A 6 -8.33 -1.04 11.94
C GLU A 6 -6.86 -1.01 11.53
N ASP A 7 -6.52 -1.74 10.47
CA ASP A 7 -5.18 -1.75 9.89
C ASP A 7 -5.10 -0.76 8.72
N ASN A 8 -4.62 0.45 9.01
CA ASN A 8 -4.63 1.56 8.06
C ASN A 8 -3.25 2.23 7.93
N PRO A 9 -2.25 1.53 7.35
CA PRO A 9 -0.87 2.01 7.25
C PRO A 9 -0.67 3.13 6.23
N TYR A 10 -1.68 3.45 5.41
CA TYR A 10 -1.61 4.46 4.34
C TYR A 10 -2.53 5.65 4.56
N ARG A 11 -3.18 5.76 5.70
CA ARG A 11 -4.17 6.80 6.00
C ARG A 11 -3.65 8.22 5.74
N GLU A 12 -2.45 8.49 6.21
CA GLU A 12 -1.80 9.79 6.09
C GLU A 12 -1.41 10.14 4.65
N LEU A 13 -1.33 9.15 3.76
CA LEU A 13 -0.95 9.32 2.35
C LEU A 13 -2.13 9.59 1.41
N ARG A 14 -3.29 9.99 1.96
CA ARG A 14 -4.43 10.42 1.16
C ARG A 14 -4.18 11.81 0.58
N PHE A 15 -4.17 11.95 -0.74
CA PHE A 15 -3.84 13.19 -1.44
C PHE A 15 -5.03 13.82 -2.20
N SER A 16 -6.17 13.14 -2.28
CA SER A 16 -7.41 13.66 -2.88
C SER A 16 -8.66 13.10 -2.20
N GLY A 17 -9.83 13.65 -2.53
CA GLY A 17 -11.09 13.30 -1.90
C GLY A 17 -11.21 13.83 -0.46
N THR A 18 -12.17 13.29 0.29
CA THR A 18 -12.41 13.65 1.69
C THR A 18 -11.73 12.67 2.63
N ALA A 19 -11.17 13.17 3.74
CA ALA A 19 -10.66 12.32 4.79
C ALA A 19 -11.80 11.47 5.39
N THR A 20 -11.54 10.19 5.60
CA THR A 20 -12.47 9.28 6.29
C THR A 20 -12.16 9.24 7.78
N ASP A 21 -13.19 9.21 8.61
CA ASP A 21 -13.02 9.01 10.04
C ASP A 21 -12.48 7.59 10.33
N SER A 22 -11.77 7.47 11.44
CA SER A 22 -11.33 6.17 11.96
C SER A 22 -12.50 5.42 12.60
N PHE A 23 -12.57 4.12 12.43
CA PHE A 23 -13.48 3.27 13.21
C PHE A 23 -13.31 3.43 14.72
N GLY A 24 -12.08 3.74 15.17
CA GLY A 24 -11.80 4.02 16.56
C GLY A 24 -12.52 5.24 17.12
N LYS A 25 -12.96 6.19 16.27
CA LYS A 25 -13.78 7.32 16.67
C LYS A 25 -15.20 6.87 17.07
N GLU A 26 -15.79 5.98 16.28
CA GLU A 26 -17.18 5.52 16.46
C GLU A 26 -17.28 4.33 17.43
N LEU A 27 -16.36 3.39 17.36
CA LEU A 27 -16.42 2.13 18.10
C LEU A 27 -15.70 2.18 19.47
N GLY A 28 -14.90 3.23 19.71
CA GLY A 28 -14.27 3.43 21.01
C GLY A 28 -13.44 2.24 21.50
N GLU A 29 -13.88 1.59 22.57
CA GLU A 29 -13.18 0.44 23.17
C GLU A 29 -13.24 -0.84 22.36
N GLN A 30 -14.14 -0.95 21.39
CA GLN A 30 -14.25 -2.10 20.49
C GLN A 30 -13.25 -2.05 19.32
N CYS A 31 -12.52 -0.92 19.15
CA CYS A 31 -11.55 -0.75 18.09
C CYS A 31 -10.11 -0.82 18.59
N CYS A 32 -9.29 -1.58 17.86
CA CYS A 32 -7.85 -1.63 17.99
C CYS A 32 -7.24 -1.07 16.69
N MET A 33 -6.63 0.11 16.78
CA MET A 33 -6.03 0.80 15.63
C MET A 33 -4.56 0.41 15.51
N LEU A 34 -4.16 0.07 14.29
CA LEU A 34 -2.77 -0.26 13.92
C LEU A 34 -2.22 0.82 13.00
N GLY A 35 -0.99 1.22 13.23
CA GLY A 35 -0.31 2.17 12.36
C GLY A 35 1.19 1.87 12.24
N THR A 36 1.84 2.53 11.29
CA THR A 36 3.25 2.29 11.01
C THR A 36 3.97 3.56 10.58
N PHE A 37 5.23 3.68 10.96
CA PHE A 37 6.14 4.70 10.44
C PHE A 37 6.83 4.28 9.13
N SER A 38 6.64 3.02 8.71
CA SER A 38 7.27 2.49 7.48
C SER A 38 6.85 3.20 6.20
N LYS A 39 5.66 3.84 6.19
CA LYS A 39 5.10 4.48 4.98
C LYS A 39 5.23 6.00 5.00
N ILE A 40 5.48 6.59 6.17
CA ILE A 40 5.51 8.04 6.38
C ILE A 40 6.87 8.55 6.87
N VAL A 41 7.79 7.66 7.32
CA VAL A 41 9.15 8.01 7.70
C VAL A 41 10.16 7.12 6.97
N ALA A 42 10.34 5.87 7.43
CA ALA A 42 11.32 4.96 6.85
C ALA A 42 10.95 3.48 7.10
N PRO A 43 10.85 2.66 6.05
CA PRO A 43 10.47 1.26 6.17
C PRO A 43 11.51 0.41 6.92
N GLY A 44 12.80 0.77 6.82
CA GLY A 44 13.90 0.04 7.45
C GLY A 44 13.92 0.13 8.98
N MET A 45 13.27 1.10 9.59
CA MET A 45 13.20 1.24 11.05
C MET A 45 12.38 0.15 11.73
N ARG A 46 11.43 -0.47 11.02
CA ARG A 46 10.56 -1.54 11.54
C ARG A 46 9.77 -1.14 12.79
N ILE A 47 9.25 0.09 12.82
CA ILE A 47 8.45 0.64 13.92
C ILE A 47 6.99 0.79 13.47
N GLY A 48 6.10 0.26 14.29
CA GLY A 48 4.66 0.45 14.21
C GLY A 48 4.10 0.74 15.61
N TRP A 49 2.82 1.05 15.66
CA TRP A 49 2.12 1.32 16.91
C TRP A 49 0.72 0.68 16.92
N VAL A 50 0.24 0.44 18.11
CA VAL A 50 -1.11 -0.06 18.36
C VAL A 50 -1.79 0.88 19.35
N CYS A 51 -2.97 1.39 19.01
CA CYS A 51 -3.77 2.21 19.91
C CYS A 51 -5.01 1.43 20.35
N VAL A 52 -5.15 1.18 21.66
CA VAL A 52 -6.23 0.42 22.26
C VAL A 52 -6.77 1.14 23.47
N ARG A 53 -8.06 1.50 23.45
CA ARG A 53 -8.74 2.14 24.59
C ARG A 53 -9.17 1.12 25.64
N ASN A 54 -9.59 -0.08 25.22
CA ASN A 54 -9.98 -1.17 26.12
C ASN A 54 -8.80 -1.61 26.99
N LYS A 55 -8.90 -1.39 28.30
CA LYS A 55 -7.83 -1.66 29.27
C LYS A 55 -7.46 -3.16 29.30
N ALA A 56 -8.45 -4.05 29.36
CA ALA A 56 -8.22 -5.49 29.46
C ALA A 56 -7.54 -6.03 28.19
N LEU A 57 -7.94 -5.56 27.00
CA LEU A 57 -7.29 -5.91 25.73
C LEU A 57 -5.85 -5.38 25.69
N ARG A 58 -5.62 -4.14 26.12
CA ARG A 58 -4.29 -3.53 26.16
C ARG A 58 -3.33 -4.32 27.08
N GLU A 59 -3.78 -4.71 28.26
CA GLU A 59 -2.97 -5.51 29.19
C GLU A 59 -2.58 -6.87 28.61
N LYS A 60 -3.52 -7.53 27.92
CA LYS A 60 -3.22 -8.79 27.19
C LYS A 60 -2.20 -8.58 26.08
N LEU A 61 -2.37 -7.52 25.25
CA LEU A 61 -1.43 -7.21 24.19
C LEU A 61 -0.02 -6.92 24.71
N LEU A 62 0.10 -6.18 25.81
CA LEU A 62 1.38 -5.92 26.47
C LEU A 62 2.04 -7.23 26.96
N SER A 63 1.27 -8.13 27.58
CA SER A 63 1.75 -9.44 28.02
C SER A 63 2.25 -10.29 26.85
N TYR A 64 1.49 -10.35 25.75
CA TYR A 64 1.91 -11.08 24.54
C TYR A 64 3.14 -10.45 23.89
N LYS A 65 3.21 -9.13 23.82
CA LYS A 65 4.37 -8.40 23.29
C LYS A 65 5.64 -8.73 24.09
N ALA A 66 5.55 -8.70 25.41
CA ALA A 66 6.66 -9.04 26.29
C ALA A 66 7.14 -10.48 26.09
N THR A 67 6.22 -11.41 25.79
CA THR A 67 6.55 -12.82 25.53
C THR A 67 7.10 -13.04 24.12
N ALA A 68 6.61 -12.29 23.12
CA ALA A 68 6.97 -12.50 21.73
C ALA A 68 8.37 -11.97 21.38
N ASP A 69 8.70 -10.74 21.83
CA ASP A 69 9.98 -10.10 21.48
C ASP A 69 10.52 -9.17 22.57
N LEU A 70 9.95 -9.20 23.76
CA LEU A 70 10.21 -8.33 24.90
C LEU A 70 9.90 -6.87 24.61
N HIS A 71 10.55 -6.29 23.62
CA HIS A 71 10.29 -4.94 23.09
C HIS A 71 10.87 -4.79 21.68
N THR A 72 10.31 -3.84 20.94
CA THR A 72 10.85 -3.41 19.64
C THR A 72 12.25 -2.80 19.82
N ASN A 73 13.09 -2.88 18.79
CA ASN A 73 14.45 -2.35 18.80
C ASN A 73 14.52 -0.92 19.37
N ILE A 74 15.21 -0.73 20.50
CA ILE A 74 15.29 0.55 21.22
C ILE A 74 16.01 1.62 20.41
N PHE A 75 17.09 1.27 19.70
CA PHE A 75 17.82 2.23 18.87
C PHE A 75 16.91 2.87 17.81
N SER A 76 16.15 2.04 17.09
CA SER A 76 15.19 2.56 16.10
C SER A 76 14.10 3.45 16.73
N GLN A 77 13.63 3.10 17.93
CA GLN A 77 12.66 3.93 18.66
C GLN A 77 13.25 5.28 19.06
N LEU A 78 14.48 5.32 19.58
CA LEU A 78 15.13 6.56 19.99
C LEU A 78 15.44 7.45 18.78
N VAL A 79 15.93 6.88 17.68
CA VAL A 79 16.17 7.63 16.44
C VAL A 79 14.87 8.23 15.90
N LEU A 80 13.80 7.44 15.88
CA LEU A 80 12.48 7.93 15.45
C LEU A 80 11.95 9.03 16.38
N ALA A 81 12.06 8.85 17.69
CA ALA A 81 11.62 9.85 18.66
C ALA A 81 12.36 11.17 18.48
N GLN A 82 13.70 11.11 18.28
CA GLN A 82 14.51 12.30 18.01
C GLN A 82 14.11 12.95 16.68
N TYR A 83 13.92 12.14 15.61
CA TYR A 83 13.45 12.66 14.33
C TYR A 83 12.13 13.42 14.44
N LEU A 84 11.16 12.87 15.17
CA LEU A 84 9.84 13.49 15.39
C LEU A 84 9.92 14.75 16.27
N ALA A 85 10.91 14.82 17.17
CA ALA A 85 11.13 16.02 17.99
C ALA A 85 11.78 17.17 17.19
N ASP A 86 12.66 16.84 16.25
CA ASP A 86 13.43 17.81 15.50
C ASP A 86 12.78 18.27 14.19
N ASN A 87 11.78 17.53 13.70
CA ASN A 87 11.17 17.76 12.38
C ASN A 87 9.65 17.82 12.45
N ASP A 88 9.08 18.63 11.55
CA ASP A 88 7.64 18.68 11.31
C ASP A 88 7.23 17.49 10.39
N ILE A 89 6.70 16.43 11.01
CA ILE A 89 6.26 15.23 10.29
C ILE A 89 5.06 15.53 9.37
N ASP A 90 4.17 16.43 9.74
CA ASP A 90 3.01 16.78 8.94
C ASP A 90 3.43 17.49 7.65
N ALA A 91 4.38 18.44 7.74
CA ALA A 91 4.98 19.08 6.58
C ALA A 91 5.71 18.09 5.66
N HIS A 92 6.37 17.06 6.22
CA HIS A 92 6.96 15.97 5.45
C HIS A 92 5.91 15.12 4.72
N ILE A 93 4.83 14.76 5.39
CA ILE A 93 3.72 13.99 4.82
C ILE A 93 3.08 14.78 3.67
N GLU A 94 2.82 16.07 3.84
CA GLU A 94 2.25 16.90 2.77
C GLU A 94 3.13 16.95 1.51
N LYS A 95 4.45 17.07 1.64
CA LYS A 95 5.39 16.96 0.50
C LYS A 95 5.30 15.60 -0.19
N THR A 96 5.21 14.54 0.59
CA THR A 96 5.07 13.18 0.07
C THR A 96 3.74 12.99 -0.67
N LYS A 97 2.64 13.55 -0.17
CA LYS A 97 1.32 13.52 -0.80
C LYS A 97 1.33 14.20 -2.17
N VAL A 98 1.97 15.37 -2.29
CA VAL A 98 2.12 16.09 -3.55
C VAL A 98 2.87 15.24 -4.58
N LEU A 99 4.00 14.63 -4.17
CA LEU A 99 4.79 13.75 -5.03
C LEU A 99 4.00 12.50 -5.46
N TYR A 100 3.30 11.85 -4.52
CA TYR A 100 2.55 10.63 -4.82
C TYR A 100 1.33 10.89 -5.67
N LYS A 101 0.66 12.04 -5.50
CA LYS A 101 -0.42 12.46 -6.37
C LYS A 101 0.06 12.58 -7.82
N HIS A 102 1.15 13.32 -8.06
CA HIS A 102 1.76 13.44 -9.39
C HIS A 102 2.07 12.07 -10.02
N LYS A 103 2.76 11.20 -9.29
CA LYS A 103 3.12 9.86 -9.79
C LYS A 103 1.92 8.96 -10.05
N ALA A 104 0.88 9.04 -9.22
CA ALA A 104 -0.35 8.30 -9.43
C ALA A 104 -1.08 8.76 -10.69
N GLU A 105 -1.21 10.07 -10.89
CA GLU A 105 -1.81 10.67 -12.09
C GLU A 105 -1.04 10.27 -13.35
N LEU A 106 0.29 10.42 -13.34
CA LEU A 106 1.15 9.98 -14.44
C LEU A 106 0.97 8.49 -14.76
N MET A 107 1.00 7.64 -13.74
CA MET A 107 0.81 6.20 -13.96
C MET A 107 -0.57 5.87 -14.52
N MET A 108 -1.64 6.50 -14.02
CA MET A 108 -2.99 6.31 -14.57
C MET A 108 -3.11 6.76 -16.03
N ASP A 109 -2.45 7.88 -16.40
CA ASP A 109 -2.43 8.36 -17.78
C ASP A 109 -1.63 7.41 -18.70
N CYS A 110 -0.49 6.92 -18.23
CA CYS A 110 0.27 5.89 -18.94
C CYS A 110 -0.54 4.60 -19.11
N MET A 111 -1.28 4.17 -18.09
CA MET A 111 -2.14 2.98 -18.18
C MET A 111 -3.24 3.16 -19.22
N ARG A 112 -3.90 4.32 -19.28
CA ARG A 112 -4.91 4.64 -20.32
C ARG A 112 -4.32 4.65 -21.72
N LYS A 113 -3.05 5.08 -21.86
CA LYS A 113 -2.35 5.22 -23.14
C LYS A 113 -1.80 3.90 -23.69
N TYR A 114 -1.27 3.05 -22.82
CA TYR A 114 -0.44 1.92 -23.24
C TYR A 114 -1.03 0.54 -22.93
N LEU A 115 -1.98 0.43 -21.99
CA LEU A 115 -2.60 -0.87 -21.74
C LEU A 115 -3.68 -1.15 -22.80
N PRO A 116 -3.85 -2.41 -23.22
CA PRO A 116 -4.86 -2.77 -24.21
C PRO A 116 -6.28 -2.59 -23.66
N GLU A 117 -7.23 -2.46 -24.60
CA GLU A 117 -8.65 -2.36 -24.27
C GLU A 117 -9.11 -3.54 -23.40
N GLY A 118 -9.98 -3.24 -22.44
CA GLY A 118 -10.51 -4.21 -21.48
C GLY A 118 -9.66 -4.37 -20.21
N VAL A 119 -8.47 -3.79 -20.13
CA VAL A 119 -7.77 -3.66 -18.85
C VAL A 119 -8.40 -2.53 -18.03
N GLU A 120 -8.94 -2.88 -16.88
CA GLU A 120 -9.58 -1.95 -15.95
C GLU A 120 -8.65 -1.63 -14.79
N PHE A 121 -8.76 -0.42 -14.23
CA PHE A 121 -8.10 -0.07 -12.97
C PHE A 121 -8.95 0.90 -12.14
N THR A 122 -8.79 0.83 -10.82
CA THR A 122 -9.45 1.75 -9.90
C THR A 122 -8.62 3.01 -9.73
N PRO A 123 -9.14 4.21 -10.06
CA PRO A 123 -8.47 5.45 -9.72
C PRO A 123 -8.23 5.56 -8.22
N THR A 124 -7.03 6.03 -7.84
CA THR A 124 -6.66 6.12 -6.43
C THR A 124 -6.73 7.56 -5.92
N GLU A 125 -7.13 7.72 -4.67
CA GLU A 125 -7.14 8.98 -3.94
C GLU A 125 -6.03 9.08 -2.90
N GLY A 126 -5.18 8.05 -2.80
CA GLY A 126 -4.11 7.98 -1.80
C GLY A 126 -3.30 6.69 -1.85
N GLY A 127 -2.38 6.56 -0.92
CA GLY A 127 -1.55 5.38 -0.78
C GLY A 127 -0.37 5.35 -1.74
N MET A 128 0.00 4.16 -2.21
CA MET A 128 1.21 3.90 -3.00
C MET A 128 0.96 2.98 -4.19
N PHE A 129 -0.28 2.54 -4.40
CA PHE A 129 -0.60 1.46 -5.32
C PHE A 129 -1.83 1.76 -6.15
N LEU A 130 -1.85 1.21 -7.36
CA LEU A 130 -3.05 1.03 -8.19
C LEU A 130 -3.43 -0.45 -8.20
N TRP A 131 -4.73 -0.70 -8.25
CA TRP A 131 -5.31 -2.02 -8.43
C TRP A 131 -5.93 -2.11 -9.81
N ALA A 132 -5.52 -3.12 -10.57
CA ALA A 132 -5.96 -3.31 -11.95
C ALA A 132 -6.47 -4.74 -12.18
N LYS A 133 -7.22 -4.91 -13.27
CA LYS A 133 -7.84 -6.18 -13.66
C LYS A 133 -7.69 -6.41 -15.14
N LEU A 134 -7.25 -7.59 -15.50
CA LEU A 134 -7.16 -8.06 -16.89
C LEU A 134 -8.53 -8.47 -17.43
N PRO A 135 -8.75 -8.32 -18.75
CA PRO A 135 -9.98 -8.79 -19.41
C PRO A 135 -10.06 -10.32 -19.47
N ASN A 136 -11.22 -10.83 -19.84
CA ASN A 136 -11.46 -12.23 -20.24
C ASN A 136 -11.03 -13.30 -19.23
N GLY A 137 -10.91 -12.96 -17.94
CA GLY A 137 -10.49 -13.92 -16.91
C GLY A 137 -9.02 -14.34 -17.01
N MET A 138 -8.20 -13.57 -17.72
CA MET A 138 -6.76 -13.84 -17.87
C MET A 138 -6.05 -13.85 -16.51
N SER A 139 -5.06 -14.73 -16.39
CA SER A 139 -4.27 -14.87 -15.16
C SER A 139 -3.25 -13.75 -14.99
N ALA A 140 -3.32 -13.04 -13.85
CA ALA A 140 -2.28 -12.06 -13.51
C ALA A 140 -0.92 -12.70 -13.20
N VAL A 141 -0.90 -13.99 -12.83
CA VAL A 141 0.35 -14.76 -12.67
C VAL A 141 1.01 -14.98 -14.02
N ASP A 142 0.23 -15.26 -15.07
CA ASP A 142 0.79 -15.43 -16.41
C ASP A 142 1.27 -14.09 -16.98
N LEU A 143 0.52 -12.98 -16.75
CA LEU A 143 1.01 -11.65 -17.07
C LEU A 143 2.33 -11.35 -16.35
N TYR A 144 2.43 -11.65 -15.06
CA TYR A 144 3.67 -11.44 -14.29
C TYR A 144 4.86 -12.16 -14.94
N ARG A 145 4.69 -13.41 -15.36
CA ARG A 145 5.76 -14.19 -16.04
C ARG A 145 6.23 -13.52 -17.34
N VAL A 146 5.28 -13.08 -18.17
CA VAL A 146 5.62 -12.39 -19.43
C VAL A 146 6.25 -11.03 -19.15
N ALA A 147 5.68 -10.23 -18.24
CA ALA A 147 6.19 -8.91 -17.87
C ALA A 147 7.63 -8.97 -17.32
N LEU A 148 7.96 -10.00 -16.54
CA LEU A 148 9.34 -10.21 -16.05
C LEU A 148 10.35 -10.36 -17.17
N THR A 149 10.02 -11.03 -18.26
CA THR A 149 10.93 -11.15 -19.41
C THR A 149 11.22 -9.81 -20.09
N LYS A 150 10.32 -8.83 -19.89
CA LYS A 150 10.47 -7.44 -20.37
C LYS A 150 11.05 -6.50 -19.30
N GLY A 151 11.43 -7.02 -18.13
CA GLY A 151 12.02 -6.25 -17.03
C GLY A 151 10.99 -5.49 -16.18
N VAL A 152 9.72 -5.88 -16.22
CA VAL A 152 8.64 -5.28 -15.40
C VAL A 152 8.13 -6.29 -14.39
N ALA A 153 8.05 -5.89 -13.12
CA ALA A 153 7.46 -6.68 -12.05
C ALA A 153 6.15 -6.05 -11.58
N ILE A 154 5.10 -6.85 -11.52
CA ILE A 154 3.81 -6.52 -10.90
C ILE A 154 3.57 -7.44 -9.70
N CYS A 155 2.59 -7.15 -8.89
CA CYS A 155 2.15 -8.04 -7.81
C CYS A 155 0.83 -8.69 -8.23
N PRO A 156 0.81 -9.99 -8.62
CA PRO A 156 -0.45 -10.69 -8.90
C PRO A 156 -1.40 -10.64 -7.71
N GLY A 157 -2.71 -10.66 -7.97
CA GLY A 157 -3.74 -10.51 -6.96
C GLY A 157 -3.95 -11.74 -6.08
N ASP A 158 -3.48 -12.91 -6.49
CA ASP A 158 -3.72 -14.18 -5.80
C ASP A 158 -3.52 -14.13 -4.27
N PRO A 159 -2.44 -13.54 -3.73
CA PRO A 159 -2.22 -13.46 -2.28
C PRO A 159 -3.24 -12.60 -1.51
N PHE A 160 -4.05 -11.80 -2.20
CA PHE A 160 -5.05 -10.93 -1.56
C PHE A 160 -6.43 -11.58 -1.45
N TYR A 161 -6.60 -12.81 -1.92
CA TYR A 161 -7.84 -13.58 -1.86
C TYR A 161 -7.66 -14.85 -1.03
N GLU A 162 -8.64 -15.18 -0.20
CA GLU A 162 -8.57 -16.34 0.71
C GLU A 162 -8.39 -17.68 -0.04
N LYS A 163 -9.12 -17.90 -1.14
CA LYS A 163 -9.15 -19.16 -1.90
C LYS A 163 -8.92 -19.00 -3.40
N ALA A 164 -8.63 -17.80 -3.86
CA ALA A 164 -8.50 -17.56 -5.30
C ALA A 164 -7.22 -18.19 -5.88
N ARG A 165 -7.34 -18.61 -7.13
CA ARG A 165 -6.23 -19.12 -7.95
C ARG A 165 -6.30 -18.48 -9.32
N ASN A 166 -5.15 -18.03 -9.85
CA ASN A 166 -5.04 -17.43 -11.17
C ASN A 166 -6.04 -16.28 -11.40
N VAL A 167 -6.17 -15.39 -10.41
CA VAL A 167 -7.06 -14.23 -10.53
C VAL A 167 -6.56 -13.26 -11.61
N SER A 168 -7.49 -12.49 -12.16
CA SER A 168 -7.18 -11.49 -13.20
C SER A 168 -6.67 -10.17 -12.63
N THR A 169 -6.68 -10.00 -11.32
CA THR A 169 -6.30 -8.75 -10.67
C THR A 169 -4.83 -8.70 -10.32
N PHE A 170 -4.27 -7.49 -10.32
CA PHE A 170 -2.88 -7.25 -9.94
C PHE A 170 -2.70 -5.85 -9.36
N ARG A 171 -1.63 -5.68 -8.57
CA ARG A 171 -1.25 -4.43 -7.94
C ARG A 171 0.03 -3.87 -8.56
N ILE A 172 0.07 -2.56 -8.78
CA ILE A 172 1.25 -1.82 -9.25
C ILE A 172 1.61 -0.74 -8.24
N ASN A 173 2.90 -0.52 -8.00
CA ASN A 173 3.42 0.53 -7.15
C ASN A 173 3.90 1.71 -8.00
N TYR A 174 3.51 2.95 -7.63
CA TYR A 174 3.97 4.18 -8.28
C TYR A 174 4.95 5.00 -7.45
N SER A 175 5.15 4.67 -6.16
CA SER A 175 5.79 5.58 -5.20
C SER A 175 7.29 5.77 -5.40
N ASN A 176 8.02 4.74 -5.88
CA ASN A 176 9.49 4.72 -5.85
C ASN A 176 10.17 5.03 -7.19
N SER A 177 9.48 4.83 -8.32
CA SER A 177 10.07 5.00 -9.66
C SER A 177 10.12 6.47 -10.09
N SER A 178 11.08 6.84 -10.95
CA SER A 178 11.04 8.15 -11.64
C SER A 178 9.94 8.18 -12.70
N ASP A 179 9.62 9.36 -13.19
CA ASP A 179 8.56 9.54 -14.19
C ASP A 179 8.85 8.76 -15.49
N GLU A 180 10.11 8.78 -15.95
CA GLU A 180 10.56 8.05 -17.14
C GLU A 180 10.47 6.53 -16.93
N VAL A 181 10.76 6.04 -15.71
CA VAL A 181 10.65 4.62 -15.36
C VAL A 181 9.19 4.19 -15.28
N ILE A 182 8.29 5.05 -14.79
CA ILE A 182 6.84 4.80 -14.79
C ILE A 182 6.34 4.66 -16.23
N GLU A 183 6.61 5.64 -17.10
CA GLU A 183 6.16 5.59 -18.49
C GLU A 183 6.70 4.37 -19.23
N LYS A 184 8.02 4.13 -19.16
CA LYS A 184 8.66 2.97 -19.76
C LYS A 184 8.08 1.65 -19.24
N GLY A 185 7.90 1.54 -17.94
CA GLY A 185 7.39 0.34 -17.27
C GLY A 185 5.97 0.00 -17.70
N ILE A 186 5.08 1.00 -17.74
CA ILE A 186 3.69 0.78 -18.16
C ILE A 186 3.59 0.46 -19.66
N ARG A 187 4.43 1.07 -20.51
CA ARG A 187 4.50 0.70 -21.94
C ARG A 187 4.92 -0.77 -22.12
N LEU A 188 5.96 -1.22 -21.43
CA LEU A 188 6.41 -2.62 -21.48
C LEU A 188 5.37 -3.58 -20.88
N LEU A 189 4.62 -3.14 -19.88
CA LEU A 189 3.50 -3.90 -19.33
C LEU A 189 2.38 -4.05 -20.38
N GLY A 190 2.07 -3.00 -21.13
CA GLY A 190 1.14 -3.05 -22.26
C GLY A 190 1.54 -4.09 -23.30
N GLU A 191 2.81 -4.07 -23.73
CA GLU A 191 3.36 -5.08 -24.65
C GLU A 191 3.23 -6.51 -24.10
N ALA A 192 3.41 -6.69 -22.77
CA ALA A 192 3.22 -7.98 -22.12
C ALA A 192 1.75 -8.43 -22.10
N CYS A 193 0.82 -7.50 -21.89
CA CYS A 193 -0.61 -7.77 -21.97
C CYS A 193 -1.04 -8.16 -23.37
N GLU A 194 -0.58 -7.46 -24.41
CA GLU A 194 -0.86 -7.79 -25.81
C GLU A 194 -0.33 -9.17 -26.19
N GLU A 195 0.90 -9.52 -25.79
CA GLU A 195 1.48 -10.83 -26.00
C GLU A 195 0.66 -11.95 -25.34
N LEU A 196 0.11 -11.68 -24.17
CA LEU A 196 -0.74 -12.65 -23.46
C LEU A 196 -2.13 -12.78 -24.09
N LEU A 197 -2.69 -11.67 -24.62
CA LEU A 197 -3.97 -11.66 -25.33
C LEU A 197 -3.92 -12.37 -26.68
N ALA A 198 -2.75 -12.44 -27.31
CA ALA A 198 -2.56 -13.09 -28.59
C ALA A 198 -2.41 -14.63 -28.49
N LYS A 199 -2.31 -15.18 -27.30
CA LYS A 199 -2.19 -16.64 -27.03
C LYS A 199 -3.55 -17.27 -26.78
#